data_e4fbd3a9b840a1c49fec790ecfd368bd
#
_entry.id   e4fbd3a9b840a1c49fec790ecfd368bd
#
_cell.length_a   1.000
_cell.length_b   1.000
_cell.length_c   1.000
_cell.angle_alpha   90.00
_cell.angle_beta   90.00
_cell.angle_gamma   90.00
#
_symmetry.space_group_name_H-M   'P 1'
#
loop_
_entity.id
_entity.type
_entity.pdbx_description
1 polymer ?
#
loop_
_entity_poly.entity_id
_entity_poly.type
_entity_poly.pdbx_seq_one_letter_code
_entity_poly.pdbx_strand_id
1 'polypeptide(L)'
;MASFKLKFRPSVTQGQEGTLYFQVIHRRVVKMIYTDFHIRQDEWNDTTSFIRITGTPERQAFLQLTASKVQWNTKQLTAIITDKETARVEYSTEDIVSAYKRLPPCQTWFGFVRDMAAKKEKTGRQGTAKTYRDALNSFIRFRQGEDMAPDALDKETIAQYEAWLRSCGLKRNSSSCYLRSLRTLYRKAVEMGLTTDKGIFRHVFTGLAKTAKRAI
;
A
#
# COMPACT_ATOMS: atom_id res chain seq x y z
N MET A 1 -9.14 -15.57 23.31
CA MET A 1 -8.51 -14.67 22.34
C MET A 1 -8.49 -15.34 20.97
N ALA A 2 -8.88 -14.62 19.92
CA ALA A 2 -8.76 -15.14 18.56
C ALA A 2 -7.30 -15.06 18.11
N SER A 3 -6.89 -15.98 17.24
CA SER A 3 -5.56 -15.98 16.62
C SER A 3 -5.70 -16.24 15.13
N PHE A 4 -4.68 -15.86 14.38
CA PHE A 4 -4.60 -16.22 12.97
C PHE A 4 -3.16 -16.55 12.56
N LYS A 5 -3.03 -17.30 11.47
CA LYS A 5 -1.75 -17.67 10.88
C LYS A 5 -1.83 -17.53 9.36
N LEU A 6 -0.77 -17.03 8.76
CA LEU A 6 -0.58 -17.09 7.32
C LEU A 6 -0.14 -18.51 6.94
N LYS A 7 -0.75 -19.06 5.91
CA LYS A 7 -0.49 -20.41 5.41
C LYS A 7 -0.35 -20.39 3.88
N PHE A 8 0.37 -21.34 3.36
CA PHE A 8 0.53 -21.58 1.93
C PHE A 8 -0.15 -22.89 1.55
N ARG A 9 -0.90 -22.87 0.46
CA ARG A 9 -1.47 -24.05 -0.18
C ARG A 9 -0.82 -24.23 -1.54
N PRO A 10 -0.01 -25.29 -1.75
CA PRO A 10 0.58 -25.57 -3.03
C PRO A 10 -0.49 -25.84 -4.10
N SER A 11 -0.17 -25.54 -5.35
CA SER A 11 -1.00 -25.93 -6.49
C SER A 11 -1.02 -27.44 -6.67
N VAL A 12 -2.15 -27.98 -7.11
CA VAL A 12 -2.25 -29.40 -7.48
C VAL A 12 -1.45 -29.69 -8.77
N THR A 13 -1.33 -28.70 -9.64
CA THR A 13 -0.58 -28.81 -10.89
C THR A 13 0.89 -28.47 -10.63
N GLN A 14 1.77 -29.41 -10.96
CA GLN A 14 3.22 -29.26 -10.79
C GLN A 14 3.74 -28.05 -11.58
N GLY A 15 4.56 -27.20 -10.95
CA GLY A 15 5.13 -26.00 -11.56
C GLY A 15 4.24 -24.76 -11.56
N GLN A 16 3.00 -24.86 -11.07
CA GLN A 16 2.13 -23.69 -10.90
C GLN A 16 2.26 -23.06 -9.49
N GLU A 17 1.93 -21.78 -9.41
CA GLU A 17 1.92 -21.05 -8.15
C GLU A 17 0.83 -21.54 -7.23
N GLY A 18 1.16 -21.68 -5.95
CA GLY A 18 0.20 -21.95 -4.88
C GLY A 18 -0.41 -20.65 -4.34
N THR A 19 -1.38 -20.78 -3.43
CA THR A 19 -2.16 -19.65 -2.89
C THR A 19 -1.85 -19.44 -1.42
N LEU A 20 -1.65 -18.18 -1.02
CA LEU A 20 -1.58 -17.78 0.38
C LEU A 20 -2.99 -17.58 0.95
N TYR A 21 -3.19 -17.98 2.20
CA TYR A 21 -4.45 -17.76 2.91
C TYR A 21 -4.21 -17.53 4.39
N PHE A 22 -5.13 -16.83 5.05
CA PHE A 22 -5.13 -16.69 6.50
C PHE A 22 -6.05 -17.74 7.14
N GLN A 23 -5.53 -18.45 8.12
CA GLN A 23 -6.29 -19.36 8.96
C GLN A 23 -6.61 -18.63 10.27
N VAL A 24 -7.88 -18.32 10.50
CA VAL A 24 -8.38 -17.66 11.72
C VAL A 24 -8.94 -18.71 12.65
N ILE A 25 -8.56 -18.67 13.93
CA ILE A 25 -8.96 -19.64 14.95
C ILE A 25 -9.52 -18.88 16.15
N HIS A 26 -10.76 -19.22 16.54
CA HIS A 26 -11.38 -18.72 17.75
C HIS A 26 -12.29 -19.78 18.38
N ARG A 27 -12.20 -20.01 19.69
CA ARG A 27 -13.00 -21.03 20.43
C ARG A 27 -13.03 -22.39 19.74
N ARG A 28 -11.89 -22.89 19.26
CA ARG A 28 -11.71 -24.13 18.48
C ARG A 28 -12.39 -24.16 17.10
N VAL A 29 -13.04 -23.09 16.68
CA VAL A 29 -13.58 -22.96 15.32
C VAL A 29 -12.50 -22.37 14.41
N VAL A 30 -12.29 -23.02 13.27
CA VAL A 30 -11.30 -22.62 12.27
C VAL A 30 -12.03 -22.12 11.02
N LYS A 31 -11.65 -20.94 10.54
CA LYS A 31 -12.12 -20.38 9.25
C LYS A 31 -10.93 -19.95 8.42
N MET A 32 -11.06 -20.10 7.10
CA MET A 32 -10.03 -19.71 6.14
C MET A 32 -10.45 -18.45 5.39
N ILE A 33 -9.51 -17.52 5.26
CA ILE A 33 -9.63 -16.34 4.41
C ILE A 33 -8.68 -16.54 3.25
N TYR A 34 -9.20 -16.92 2.09
CA TYR A 34 -8.42 -17.04 0.87
C TYR A 34 -8.08 -15.66 0.33
N THR A 35 -6.85 -15.52 -0.17
CA THR A 35 -6.36 -14.31 -0.81
C THR A 35 -6.11 -14.57 -2.29
N ASP A 36 -5.89 -13.51 -3.04
CA ASP A 36 -5.45 -13.53 -4.44
C ASP A 36 -3.92 -13.52 -4.60
N PHE A 37 -3.20 -13.85 -3.52
CA PHE A 37 -1.74 -13.86 -3.53
C PHE A 37 -1.22 -15.24 -3.91
N HIS A 38 -0.52 -15.30 -5.05
CA HIS A 38 0.06 -16.51 -5.59
C HIS A 38 1.58 -16.41 -5.59
N ILE A 39 2.24 -17.45 -5.09
CA ILE A 39 3.70 -17.57 -5.06
C ILE A 39 4.10 -19.00 -5.38
N ARG A 40 5.38 -19.23 -5.70
CA ARG A 40 5.92 -20.56 -5.90
C ARG A 40 6.23 -21.23 -4.57
N GLN A 41 6.33 -22.55 -4.56
CA GLN A 41 6.59 -23.31 -3.34
C GLN A 41 7.98 -23.03 -2.75
N ASP A 42 9.00 -22.81 -3.57
CA ASP A 42 10.36 -22.47 -3.16
C ASP A 42 10.48 -21.07 -2.56
N GLU A 43 9.52 -20.18 -2.87
CA GLU A 43 9.41 -18.82 -2.34
C GLU A 43 8.72 -18.76 -0.96
N TRP A 44 8.19 -19.89 -0.48
CA TRP A 44 7.55 -19.99 0.82
C TRP A 44 8.45 -20.63 1.88
N ASN A 45 8.41 -20.12 3.09
CA ASN A 45 9.06 -20.72 4.26
C ASN A 45 8.02 -21.16 5.29
N ASP A 46 7.77 -22.46 5.37
CA ASP A 46 6.78 -23.02 6.29
C ASP A 46 7.12 -22.80 7.77
N THR A 47 8.41 -22.83 8.13
CA THR A 47 8.86 -22.72 9.51
C THR A 47 8.59 -21.31 10.05
N THR A 48 8.87 -20.29 9.26
CA THR A 48 8.74 -18.90 9.68
C THR A 48 7.45 -18.24 9.18
N SER A 49 6.69 -18.92 8.30
CA SER A 49 5.49 -18.38 7.62
C SER A 49 5.76 -17.06 6.89
N PHE A 50 6.92 -16.97 6.22
CA PHE A 50 7.37 -15.79 5.46
C PHE A 50 7.61 -16.10 3.99
N ILE A 51 7.45 -15.06 3.15
CA ILE A 51 7.80 -15.08 1.73
C ILE A 51 9.31 -14.84 1.59
N ARG A 52 10.01 -15.75 0.92
CA ARG A 52 11.42 -15.59 0.56
C ARG A 52 11.53 -14.73 -0.69
N ILE A 53 12.32 -13.67 -0.63
CA ILE A 53 12.56 -12.78 -1.79
C ILE A 53 13.71 -13.37 -2.61
N THR A 54 13.38 -14.11 -3.65
CA THR A 54 14.36 -14.85 -4.51
C THR A 54 14.03 -14.66 -5.99
N GLY A 55 14.97 -15.04 -6.88
CA GLY A 55 14.77 -15.03 -8.32
C GLY A 55 15.30 -13.77 -9.02
N THR A 56 14.79 -13.51 -10.22
CA THR A 56 15.15 -12.33 -11.03
C THR A 56 14.73 -11.02 -10.33
N PRO A 57 15.34 -9.86 -10.67
CA PRO A 57 14.96 -8.57 -10.10
C PRO A 57 13.45 -8.27 -10.21
N GLU A 58 12.83 -8.60 -11.33
CA GLU A 58 11.39 -8.44 -11.54
C GLU A 58 10.57 -9.32 -10.59
N ARG A 59 11.02 -10.57 -10.39
CA ARG A 59 10.36 -11.49 -9.45
C ARG A 59 10.53 -11.04 -8.01
N GLN A 60 11.69 -10.54 -7.65
CA GLN A 60 11.95 -9.97 -6.32
C GLN A 60 11.02 -8.78 -6.04
N ALA A 61 10.85 -7.86 -7.00
CA ALA A 61 9.93 -6.73 -6.88
C ALA A 61 8.47 -7.21 -6.67
N PHE A 62 8.03 -8.23 -7.43
CA PHE A 62 6.71 -8.85 -7.25
C PHE A 62 6.55 -9.45 -5.86
N LEU A 63 7.54 -10.22 -5.37
CA LEU A 63 7.50 -10.84 -4.05
C LEU A 63 7.52 -9.82 -2.92
N GLN A 64 8.30 -8.73 -3.05
CA GLN A 64 8.30 -7.61 -2.10
C GLN A 64 6.92 -6.93 -2.03
N LEU A 65 6.29 -6.68 -3.18
CA LEU A 65 4.94 -6.12 -3.23
C LEU A 65 3.93 -7.06 -2.59
N THR A 66 4.01 -8.36 -2.87
CA THR A 66 3.14 -9.38 -2.28
C THR A 66 3.33 -9.46 -0.76
N ALA A 67 4.58 -9.46 -0.28
CA ALA A 67 4.89 -9.45 1.15
C ALA A 67 4.32 -8.19 1.83
N SER A 68 4.42 -7.01 1.20
CA SER A 68 3.84 -5.77 1.70
C SER A 68 2.31 -5.84 1.81
N LYS A 69 1.64 -6.43 0.81
CA LYS A 69 0.18 -6.66 0.84
C LYS A 69 -0.22 -7.64 1.95
N VAL A 70 0.53 -8.72 2.13
CA VAL A 70 0.33 -9.68 3.23
C VAL A 70 0.50 -9.00 4.58
N GLN A 71 1.51 -8.17 4.74
CA GLN A 71 1.75 -7.43 5.99
C GLN A 71 0.60 -6.45 6.30
N TRP A 72 0.09 -5.75 5.28
CA TRP A 72 -1.09 -4.90 5.44
C TRP A 72 -2.31 -5.71 5.90
N ASN A 73 -2.62 -6.83 5.25
CA ASN A 73 -3.74 -7.71 5.65
C ASN A 73 -3.56 -8.25 7.08
N THR A 74 -2.33 -8.58 7.47
CA THR A 74 -1.99 -9.01 8.83
C THR A 74 -2.31 -7.91 9.85
N LYS A 75 -1.92 -6.66 9.58
CA LYS A 75 -2.25 -5.51 10.44
C LYS A 75 -3.77 -5.30 10.55
N GLN A 76 -4.51 -5.42 9.45
CA GLN A 76 -5.97 -5.28 9.47
C GLN A 76 -6.65 -6.38 10.29
N LEU A 77 -6.25 -7.64 10.14
CA LEU A 77 -6.76 -8.74 10.94
C LEU A 77 -6.46 -8.54 12.43
N THR A 78 -5.24 -8.10 12.76
CA THR A 78 -4.86 -7.78 14.14
C THR A 78 -5.77 -6.68 14.71
N ALA A 79 -5.98 -5.59 13.97
CA ALA A 79 -6.85 -4.50 14.40
C ALA A 79 -8.29 -4.97 14.65
N ILE A 80 -8.88 -5.74 13.71
CA ILE A 80 -10.24 -6.30 13.86
C ILE A 80 -10.36 -7.15 15.12
N ILE A 81 -9.38 -8.02 15.39
CA ILE A 81 -9.39 -8.87 16.58
C ILE A 81 -9.26 -8.03 17.84
N THR A 82 -8.32 -7.07 17.87
CA THR A 82 -8.09 -6.18 19.01
C THR A 82 -9.34 -5.36 19.33
N ASP A 83 -10.00 -4.79 18.31
CA ASP A 83 -11.23 -3.99 18.48
C ASP A 83 -12.36 -4.82 19.10
N LYS A 84 -12.54 -6.06 18.61
CA LYS A 84 -13.58 -6.96 19.17
C LYS A 84 -13.28 -7.36 20.61
N GLU A 85 -12.04 -7.60 20.95
CA GLU A 85 -11.63 -7.96 22.32
C GLU A 85 -11.74 -6.76 23.28
N THR A 86 -11.37 -5.57 22.82
CA THR A 86 -11.50 -4.34 23.60
C THR A 86 -12.95 -3.98 23.86
N ALA A 87 -13.83 -4.20 22.87
CA ALA A 87 -15.27 -3.97 23.04
C ALA A 87 -15.95 -4.94 24.01
N ARG A 88 -15.27 -6.02 24.43
CA ARG A 88 -15.79 -7.07 25.33
C ARG A 88 -17.12 -7.70 24.89
N VAL A 89 -17.40 -7.66 23.59
CA VAL A 89 -18.59 -8.27 22.98
C VAL A 89 -18.26 -9.71 22.57
N GLU A 90 -19.17 -10.63 22.78
CA GLU A 90 -19.02 -11.98 22.21
C GLU A 90 -18.97 -11.92 20.69
N TYR A 91 -17.99 -12.58 20.11
CA TYR A 91 -17.80 -12.65 18.66
C TYR A 91 -17.40 -14.07 18.22
N SER A 92 -17.72 -14.38 16.98
CA SER A 92 -17.37 -15.64 16.31
C SER A 92 -16.24 -15.45 15.31
N THR A 93 -15.70 -16.55 14.80
CA THR A 93 -14.76 -16.50 13.65
C THR A 93 -15.42 -15.91 12.40
N GLU A 94 -16.74 -16.11 12.22
CA GLU A 94 -17.49 -15.54 11.09
C GLU A 94 -17.56 -14.02 11.16
N ASP A 95 -17.67 -13.44 12.37
CA ASP A 95 -17.66 -11.98 12.55
C ASP A 95 -16.31 -11.36 12.17
N ILE A 96 -15.21 -12.07 12.44
CA ILE A 96 -13.87 -11.63 12.01
C ILE A 96 -13.76 -11.69 10.49
N VAL A 97 -14.17 -12.81 9.87
CA VAL A 97 -14.13 -13.01 8.42
C VAL A 97 -15.02 -11.99 7.71
N SER A 98 -16.22 -11.72 8.23
CA SER A 98 -17.16 -10.74 7.68
C SER A 98 -16.63 -9.32 7.80
N ALA A 99 -16.03 -8.96 8.93
CA ALA A 99 -15.38 -7.66 9.12
C ALA A 99 -14.20 -7.48 8.15
N TYR A 100 -13.37 -8.52 7.98
CA TYR A 100 -12.25 -8.50 7.03
C TYR A 100 -12.73 -8.35 5.58
N LYS A 101 -13.78 -9.06 5.16
CA LYS A 101 -14.35 -8.95 3.80
C LYS A 101 -14.95 -7.58 3.49
N ARG A 102 -15.34 -6.81 4.50
CA ARG A 102 -15.82 -5.42 4.35
C ARG A 102 -14.70 -4.40 4.19
N LEU A 103 -13.47 -4.80 4.48
CA LEU A 103 -12.33 -3.91 4.26
C LEU A 103 -12.18 -3.57 2.78
N PRO A 104 -11.76 -2.36 2.44
CA PRO A 104 -11.37 -2.06 1.07
C PRO A 104 -10.22 -3.00 0.67
N PRO A 105 -10.18 -3.48 -0.59
CA PRO A 105 -9.09 -4.32 -1.05
C PRO A 105 -7.74 -3.61 -0.83
N CYS A 106 -6.70 -4.39 -0.57
CA CYS A 106 -5.35 -3.86 -0.44
C CYS A 106 -4.97 -3.13 -1.72
N GLN A 107 -5.03 -1.82 -1.70
CA GLN A 107 -4.67 -0.98 -2.83
C GLN A 107 -3.17 -0.75 -2.83
N THR A 108 -2.56 -0.87 -4.01
CA THR A 108 -1.21 -0.36 -4.23
C THR A 108 -1.24 1.17 -4.26
N TRP A 109 -0.10 1.80 -4.02
CA TRP A 109 0.00 3.26 -4.05
C TRP A 109 -0.43 3.85 -5.40
N PHE A 110 0.03 3.25 -6.51
CA PHE A 110 -0.35 3.73 -7.85
C PHE A 110 -1.84 3.51 -8.12
N GLY A 111 -2.39 2.35 -7.73
CA GLY A 111 -3.81 2.05 -7.83
C GLY A 111 -4.65 3.06 -7.06
N PHE A 112 -4.30 3.29 -5.80
CA PHE A 112 -4.96 4.29 -4.95
C PHE A 112 -4.98 5.69 -5.57
N VAL A 113 -3.84 6.16 -6.09
CA VAL A 113 -3.75 7.50 -6.70
C VAL A 113 -4.59 7.59 -7.97
N ARG A 114 -4.62 6.52 -8.81
CA ARG A 114 -5.50 6.45 -10.00
C ARG A 114 -6.97 6.56 -9.61
N ASP A 115 -7.40 5.84 -8.58
CA ASP A 115 -8.78 5.88 -8.09
C ASP A 115 -9.15 7.26 -7.54
N MET A 116 -8.22 7.90 -6.82
CA MET A 116 -8.43 9.26 -6.32
C MET A 116 -8.53 10.28 -7.44
N ALA A 117 -7.73 10.14 -8.51
CA ALA A 117 -7.83 10.99 -9.70
C ALA A 117 -9.18 10.78 -10.41
N ALA A 118 -9.60 9.54 -10.62
CA ALA A 118 -10.89 9.21 -11.24
C ALA A 118 -12.09 9.74 -10.42
N LYS A 119 -12.04 9.66 -9.08
CA LYS A 119 -13.07 10.27 -8.21
C LYS A 119 -13.15 11.79 -8.40
N LYS A 120 -12.00 12.48 -8.54
CA LYS A 120 -11.98 13.94 -8.79
C LYS A 120 -12.55 14.29 -10.15
N GLU A 121 -12.26 13.49 -11.16
CA GLU A 121 -12.80 13.65 -12.51
C GLU A 121 -14.32 13.52 -12.53
N LYS A 122 -14.86 12.45 -11.91
CA LYS A 122 -16.32 12.23 -11.79
C LYS A 122 -17.04 13.36 -11.03
N THR A 123 -16.35 14.06 -10.12
CA THR A 123 -16.91 15.21 -9.38
C THR A 123 -16.66 16.56 -10.07
N GLY A 124 -16.30 16.58 -11.36
CA GLY A 124 -16.08 17.78 -12.15
C GLY A 124 -14.77 18.52 -11.86
N ARG A 125 -13.91 18.02 -10.97
CA ARG A 125 -12.64 18.66 -10.56
C ARG A 125 -11.49 18.24 -11.48
N GLN A 126 -11.62 18.50 -12.77
CA GLN A 126 -10.70 18.09 -13.84
C GLN A 126 -9.24 18.53 -13.58
N GLY A 127 -9.02 19.80 -13.16
CA GLY A 127 -7.69 20.32 -12.86
C GLY A 127 -6.98 19.55 -11.73
N THR A 128 -7.72 19.19 -10.66
CA THR A 128 -7.18 18.39 -9.55
C THR A 128 -6.87 16.96 -10.01
N ALA A 129 -7.76 16.36 -10.82
CA ALA A 129 -7.55 15.01 -11.35
C ALA A 129 -6.29 14.96 -12.23
N LYS A 130 -6.10 15.96 -13.10
CA LYS A 130 -4.88 16.10 -13.91
C LYS A 130 -3.65 16.22 -13.04
N THR A 131 -3.65 17.09 -12.03
CA THR A 131 -2.51 17.28 -11.11
C THR A 131 -2.14 15.99 -10.38
N TYR A 132 -3.13 15.18 -9.97
CA TYR A 132 -2.87 13.88 -9.35
C TYR A 132 -2.24 12.89 -10.34
N ARG A 133 -2.74 12.83 -11.59
CA ARG A 133 -2.15 11.99 -12.64
C ARG A 133 -0.72 12.40 -12.97
N ASP A 134 -0.46 13.71 -13.10
CA ASP A 134 0.87 14.23 -13.40
C ASP A 134 1.87 13.90 -12.29
N ALA A 135 1.46 14.05 -11.02
CA ALA A 135 2.28 13.67 -9.87
C ALA A 135 2.55 12.16 -9.83
N LEU A 136 1.53 11.34 -10.12
CA LEU A 136 1.68 9.89 -10.20
C LEU A 136 2.63 9.49 -11.33
N ASN A 137 2.46 10.01 -12.54
CA ASN A 137 3.31 9.70 -13.69
C ASN A 137 4.78 10.07 -13.42
N SER A 138 5.01 11.18 -12.73
CA SER A 138 6.35 11.56 -12.29
C SER A 138 6.91 10.57 -11.27
N PHE A 139 6.10 10.16 -10.29
CA PHE A 139 6.51 9.21 -9.26
C PHE A 139 6.75 7.80 -9.83
N ILE A 140 5.92 7.35 -10.80
CA ILE A 140 6.14 6.08 -11.53
C ILE A 140 7.49 6.08 -12.25
N ARG A 141 7.86 7.20 -12.92
CA ARG A 141 9.17 7.32 -13.58
C ARG A 141 10.33 7.26 -12.58
N PHE A 142 10.21 7.93 -11.45
CA PHE A 142 11.19 7.83 -10.36
C PHE A 142 11.35 6.40 -9.86
N ARG A 143 10.23 5.68 -9.69
CA ARG A 143 10.21 4.29 -9.22
C ARG A 143 10.48 3.26 -10.33
N GLN A 144 10.76 3.67 -11.57
CA GLN A 144 10.98 2.79 -12.72
C GLN A 144 9.81 1.82 -12.98
N GLY A 145 8.59 2.21 -12.63
CA GLY A 145 7.39 1.39 -12.76
C GLY A 145 7.09 0.48 -11.57
N GLU A 146 7.97 0.37 -10.60
CA GLU A 146 7.75 -0.45 -9.39
C GLU A 146 6.71 0.17 -8.47
N ASP A 147 5.56 -0.48 -8.37
CA ASP A 147 4.50 -0.09 -7.45
C ASP A 147 4.83 -0.53 -6.00
N MET A 148 4.13 0.03 -5.03
CA MET A 148 4.36 -0.24 -3.62
C MET A 148 3.06 -0.18 -2.81
N ALA A 149 3.05 -0.77 -1.62
CA ALA A 149 1.95 -0.57 -0.69
C ALA A 149 1.98 0.86 -0.14
N PRO A 150 0.83 1.51 0.15
CA PRO A 150 0.79 2.84 0.77
C PRO A 150 1.57 2.92 2.09
N ASP A 151 1.60 1.83 2.86
CA ASP A 151 2.33 1.75 4.13
C ASP A 151 3.86 1.62 3.95
N ALA A 152 4.32 1.20 2.78
CA ALA A 152 5.75 1.14 2.45
C ALA A 152 6.33 2.50 2.03
N LEU A 153 5.47 3.52 1.81
CA LEU A 153 5.93 4.87 1.52
C LEU A 153 6.52 5.48 2.79
N ASP A 154 7.79 5.84 2.75
CA ASP A 154 8.54 6.34 3.88
C ASP A 154 9.20 7.71 3.60
N LYS A 155 9.85 8.25 4.64
CA LYS A 155 10.55 9.53 4.59
C LYS A 155 11.71 9.52 3.60
N GLU A 156 12.43 8.40 3.52
CA GLU A 156 13.60 8.26 2.65
C GLU A 156 13.19 8.27 1.19
N THR A 157 12.17 7.50 0.81
CA THR A 157 11.60 7.47 -0.54
C THR A 157 11.17 8.87 -0.99
N ILE A 158 10.55 9.66 -0.11
CA ILE A 158 10.11 11.02 -0.44
C ILE A 158 11.31 11.98 -0.60
N ALA A 159 12.33 11.84 0.24
CA ALA A 159 13.57 12.64 0.11
C ALA A 159 14.33 12.30 -1.18
N GLN A 160 14.45 11.02 -1.52
CA GLN A 160 15.04 10.55 -2.77
C GLN A 160 14.26 11.07 -3.99
N TYR A 161 12.93 11.04 -3.92
CA TYR A 161 12.08 11.58 -4.98
C TYR A 161 12.28 13.09 -5.16
N GLU A 162 12.37 13.87 -4.08
CA GLU A 162 12.68 15.30 -4.17
C GLU A 162 14.05 15.55 -4.81
N ALA A 163 15.07 14.77 -4.45
CA ALA A 163 16.41 14.86 -5.05
C ALA A 163 16.38 14.50 -6.55
N TRP A 164 15.65 13.45 -6.92
CA TRP A 164 15.45 13.04 -8.31
C TRP A 164 14.73 14.12 -9.13
N LEU A 165 13.69 14.75 -8.61
CA LEU A 165 13.02 15.87 -9.29
C LEU A 165 13.99 17.02 -9.58
N ARG A 166 14.91 17.32 -8.65
CA ARG A 166 15.96 18.34 -8.86
C ARG A 166 16.96 17.90 -9.92
N SER A 167 17.40 16.65 -9.91
CA SER A 167 18.33 16.12 -10.94
C SER A 167 17.71 16.14 -12.34
N CYS A 168 16.39 16.04 -12.45
CA CYS A 168 15.64 16.24 -13.71
C CYS A 168 15.53 17.73 -14.12
N GLY A 169 16.19 18.67 -13.45
CA GLY A 169 16.18 20.09 -13.78
C GLY A 169 14.90 20.84 -13.39
N LEU A 170 14.02 20.27 -12.58
CA LEU A 170 12.80 20.94 -12.19
C LEU A 170 13.06 22.09 -11.22
N LYS A 171 12.43 23.24 -11.48
CA LYS A 171 12.46 24.40 -10.59
C LYS A 171 11.75 24.06 -9.26
N ARG A 172 12.16 24.74 -8.18
CA ARG A 172 11.68 24.48 -6.81
C ARG A 172 10.15 24.49 -6.68
N ASN A 173 9.46 25.41 -7.37
CA ASN A 173 7.99 25.47 -7.35
C ASN A 173 7.33 24.31 -8.10
N SER A 174 7.95 23.83 -9.18
CA SER A 174 7.45 22.66 -9.91
C SER A 174 7.60 21.39 -9.08
N SER A 175 8.77 21.17 -8.48
CA SER A 175 8.97 20.02 -7.57
C SER A 175 8.02 20.06 -6.38
N SER A 176 7.83 21.25 -5.78
CA SER A 176 6.87 21.47 -4.69
C SER A 176 5.45 21.15 -5.09
N CYS A 177 5.04 21.38 -6.35
CA CYS A 177 3.70 21.03 -6.82
C CYS A 177 3.46 19.50 -6.78
N TYR A 178 4.41 18.71 -7.27
CA TYR A 178 4.35 17.26 -7.20
C TYR A 178 4.34 16.74 -5.75
N LEU A 179 5.23 17.26 -4.90
CA LEU A 179 5.31 16.87 -3.49
C LEU A 179 4.03 17.22 -2.72
N ARG A 180 3.41 18.39 -2.97
CA ARG A 180 2.13 18.76 -2.38
C ARG A 180 1.00 17.81 -2.78
N SER A 181 0.98 17.41 -4.05
CA SER A 181 -0.02 16.47 -4.54
C SER A 181 0.12 15.11 -3.87
N LEU A 182 1.35 14.57 -3.79
CA LEU A 182 1.62 13.33 -3.08
C LEU A 182 1.31 13.42 -1.57
N ARG A 183 1.64 14.55 -0.93
CA ARG A 183 1.29 14.79 0.49
C ARG A 183 -0.22 14.78 0.71
N THR A 184 -0.99 15.41 -0.19
CA THR A 184 -2.45 15.41 -0.10
C THR A 184 -3.02 14.01 -0.27
N LEU A 185 -2.49 13.24 -1.21
CA LEU A 185 -2.88 11.84 -1.44
C LEU A 185 -2.49 10.94 -0.26
N TYR A 186 -1.30 11.13 0.31
CA TYR A 186 -0.85 10.40 1.50
C TYR A 186 -1.77 10.64 2.71
N ARG A 187 -2.15 11.90 2.96
CA ARG A 187 -3.12 12.21 4.01
C ARG A 187 -4.46 11.50 3.79
N LYS A 188 -4.92 11.42 2.55
CA LYS A 188 -6.14 10.68 2.22
C LYS A 188 -5.98 9.17 2.42
N ALA A 189 -4.81 8.62 2.14
CA ALA A 189 -4.52 7.22 2.44
C ALA A 189 -4.53 6.95 3.95
N VAL A 190 -4.02 7.89 4.76
CA VAL A 190 -4.12 7.83 6.24
C VAL A 190 -5.57 7.91 6.70
N GLU A 191 -6.35 8.89 6.21
CA GLU A 191 -7.79 9.04 6.52
C GLU A 191 -8.60 7.77 6.18
N MET A 192 -8.21 7.06 5.12
CA MET A 192 -8.85 5.80 4.69
C MET A 192 -8.26 4.54 5.37
N GLY A 193 -7.34 4.70 6.31
CA GLY A 193 -6.73 3.58 7.04
C GLY A 193 -5.78 2.70 6.22
N LEU A 194 -5.35 3.15 5.03
CA LEU A 194 -4.40 2.41 4.19
C LEU A 194 -2.96 2.48 4.71
N THR A 195 -2.65 3.45 5.55
CA THR A 195 -1.36 3.65 6.22
C THR A 195 -1.56 4.48 7.49
N THR A 196 -0.54 4.54 8.33
CA THR A 196 -0.49 5.44 9.51
C THR A 196 0.29 6.71 9.18
N ASP A 197 0.00 7.83 9.86
CA ASP A 197 0.76 9.07 9.63
C ASP A 197 2.17 8.96 10.23
N LYS A 198 3.15 8.77 9.38
CA LYS A 198 4.59 8.69 9.70
C LYS A 198 5.31 10.03 9.55
N GLY A 199 4.58 11.12 9.26
CA GLY A 199 5.16 12.45 9.07
C GLY A 199 6.17 12.57 7.94
N ILE A 200 6.06 11.73 6.90
CA ILE A 200 7.07 11.54 5.84
C ILE A 200 7.39 12.78 5.01
N PHE A 201 6.51 13.79 5.02
CA PHE A 201 6.70 15.04 4.26
C PHE A 201 7.28 16.20 5.10
N ARG A 202 7.70 15.98 6.35
CA ARG A 202 8.19 17.06 7.24
C ARG A 202 9.49 17.71 6.77
N HIS A 203 10.31 16.98 6.01
CA HIS A 203 11.68 17.39 5.64
C HIS A 203 11.82 17.80 4.17
N VAL A 204 10.71 17.82 3.41
CA VAL A 204 10.72 18.20 2.01
C VAL A 204 9.96 19.51 1.79
N PHE A 205 10.38 20.27 0.79
CA PHE A 205 9.78 21.55 0.50
C PHE A 205 8.43 21.39 -0.23
N THR A 206 7.36 21.71 0.46
CA THR A 206 5.98 21.71 -0.09
C THR A 206 5.35 23.10 -0.15
N GLY A 207 6.15 24.17 0.00
CA GLY A 207 5.70 25.56 -0.03
C GLY A 207 5.73 26.19 -1.43
N LEU A 208 5.57 27.51 -1.46
CA LEU A 208 5.76 28.34 -2.65
C LEU A 208 7.02 29.18 -2.44
N ALA A 209 8.02 29.02 -3.31
CA ALA A 209 9.19 29.89 -3.31
C ALA A 209 8.85 31.20 -4.03
N LYS A 210 9.31 32.33 -3.50
CA LYS A 210 9.21 33.62 -4.18
C LYS A 210 9.92 33.56 -5.53
N THR A 211 9.22 33.91 -6.59
CA THR A 211 9.80 34.09 -7.92
C THR A 211 9.97 35.57 -8.18
N ALA A 212 11.10 35.96 -8.76
CA ALA A 212 11.26 37.36 -9.24
C ALA A 212 10.14 37.65 -10.23
N LYS A 213 9.36 38.71 -9.98
CA LYS A 213 8.42 39.22 -10.96
C LYS A 213 9.25 39.74 -12.14
N ARG A 214 8.99 39.26 -13.36
CA ARG A 214 9.50 39.94 -14.54
C ARG A 214 8.86 41.33 -14.52
N ALA A 215 9.68 42.38 -14.42
CA ALA A 215 9.23 43.71 -14.80
C ALA A 215 8.85 43.66 -16.29
N ILE A 216 7.63 44.06 -16.59
CA ILE A 216 7.14 44.29 -17.99
C ILE A 216 7.67 45.64 -18.40
#